data_bee6851ef1d4465d6abeb62222af2450
#
_entry.id   bee6851ef1d4465d6abeb62222af2450
#
_cell.length_a   1.000
_cell.length_b   1.000
_cell.length_c   1.000
_cell.angle_alpha   90.00
_cell.angle_beta   90.00
_cell.angle_gamma   90.00
#
_symmetry.space_group_name_H-M   'P 1'
#
loop_
_entity.id
_entity.type
_entity.pdbx_description
1 polymer ?
#
loop_
_entity_poly.entity_id
_entity_poly.type
_entity_poly.pdbx_seq_one_letter_code
_entity_poly.pdbx_strand_id
1 'polypeptide(L)' 'FPYKMRRTVKPVPMVCEMAADQFEQIVVLGTSKEDGMVQMITTIKDPAEVLWHLESAKFSIMHGLEEEENDE' A
#
# COMPACT_ATOMS: atom_id res chain seq x y z
N PHE A 1 -5.73 8.38 -16.93
CA PHE A 1 -5.04 8.36 -15.63
C PHE A 1 -3.76 7.55 -15.74
N PRO A 2 -2.62 8.18 -15.61
CA PRO A 2 -1.35 7.50 -15.88
C PRO A 2 -0.79 6.67 -14.74
N TYR A 3 -1.51 6.52 -13.65
CA TYR A 3 -1.03 5.79 -12.48
C TYR A 3 -0.97 4.29 -12.79
N LYS A 4 0.18 3.70 -12.58
CA LYS A 4 0.36 2.27 -12.76
C LYS A 4 0.70 1.63 -11.42
N MET A 5 0.11 0.48 -11.16
CA MET A 5 0.31 -0.19 -9.88
C MET A 5 0.47 -1.68 -10.08
N ARG A 6 1.46 -2.23 -9.42
CA ARG A 6 1.66 -3.67 -9.34
C ARG A 6 1.25 -4.12 -7.94
N ARG A 7 0.69 -5.29 -7.89
CA ARG A 7 0.31 -5.88 -6.61
C ARG A 7 1.20 -7.07 -6.30
N THR A 8 1.76 -7.07 -5.10
CA THR A 8 2.59 -8.16 -4.63
C THR A 8 2.00 -8.66 -3.31
N VAL A 9 1.74 -9.95 -3.22
CA VAL A 9 1.14 -10.54 -2.03
C VAL A 9 2.17 -11.42 -1.34
N LYS A 10 2.56 -10.99 -0.14
CA LYS A 10 3.57 -11.67 0.67
C LYS A 10 3.15 -11.60 2.14
N PRO A 11 3.73 -12.43 3.00
CA PRO A 11 3.49 -12.29 4.45
C PRO A 11 3.99 -10.95 4.98
N VAL A 12 3.42 -10.53 6.12
CA VAL A 12 3.72 -9.21 6.67
C VAL A 12 5.22 -8.93 6.82
N PRO A 13 6.04 -9.85 7.40
CA PRO A 13 7.46 -9.53 7.54
C PRO A 13 8.15 -9.27 6.21
N MET A 14 7.79 -10.01 5.18
CA MET A 14 8.37 -9.83 3.86
C MET A 14 7.94 -8.51 3.23
N VAL A 15 6.66 -8.16 3.39
CA VAL A 15 6.16 -6.89 2.86
C VAL A 15 6.91 -5.73 3.49
N CYS A 16 7.11 -5.78 4.81
CA CYS A 16 7.81 -4.70 5.51
C CYS A 16 9.27 -4.61 5.07
N GLU A 17 9.91 -5.74 4.86
CA GLU A 17 11.29 -5.77 4.42
C GLU A 17 11.43 -5.19 3.03
N MET A 18 10.56 -5.60 2.13
CA MET A 18 10.57 -5.09 0.76
C MET A 18 10.32 -3.58 0.74
N ALA A 19 9.37 -3.13 1.56
CA ALA A 19 9.05 -1.71 1.61
C ALA A 19 10.24 -0.89 2.09
N ALA A 20 10.93 -1.37 3.12
CA ALA A 20 12.09 -0.67 3.65
C ALA A 20 13.19 -0.54 2.61
N ASP A 21 13.29 -1.53 1.73
CA ASP A 21 14.35 -1.60 0.74
C ASP A 21 14.03 -0.81 -0.53
N GLN A 22 12.76 -0.74 -0.91
CA GLN A 22 12.37 -0.24 -2.22
C GLN A 22 11.73 1.13 -2.21
N PHE A 23 11.14 1.56 -1.09
CA PHE A 23 10.29 2.75 -1.09
C PHE A 23 10.92 3.89 -0.31
N GLU A 24 10.83 5.07 -0.88
CA GLU A 24 11.24 6.30 -0.23
C GLU A 24 10.10 6.85 0.62
N GLN A 25 8.88 6.71 0.14
CA GLN A 25 7.68 7.12 0.85
C GLN A 25 6.73 5.95 0.94
N ILE A 26 5.98 5.87 2.03
CA ILE A 26 5.14 4.71 2.24
C ILE A 26 3.88 5.09 3.01
N VAL A 27 2.76 4.49 2.63
CA VAL A 27 1.53 4.52 3.39
C VAL A 27 1.15 3.07 3.67
N VAL A 28 1.04 2.72 4.93
CA VAL A 28 0.69 1.36 5.33
C VAL A 28 -0.65 1.38 6.02
N LEU A 29 -1.57 0.58 5.53
CA LEU A 29 -2.85 0.34 6.17
C LEU A 29 -2.84 -1.08 6.69
N GLY A 30 -3.26 -1.23 7.92
CA GLY A 30 -3.27 -2.56 8.52
C GLY A 30 -4.41 -2.72 9.49
N THR A 31 -4.67 -3.96 9.83
CA THR A 31 -5.67 -4.31 10.82
C THR A 31 -4.96 -4.68 12.10
N SER A 32 -5.31 -3.99 13.19
CA SER A 32 -4.69 -4.22 14.49
C SER A 32 -4.97 -5.65 14.98
N LYS A 33 -3.94 -6.27 15.52
CA LYS A 33 -4.10 -7.62 16.10
C LYS A 33 -4.96 -7.61 17.33
N GLU A 34 -4.99 -6.49 18.05
CA GLU A 34 -5.65 -6.42 19.34
C GLU A 34 -7.15 -6.23 19.23
N ASP A 35 -7.57 -5.28 18.40
CA ASP A 35 -8.97 -4.89 18.36
C ASP A 35 -9.59 -4.91 16.98
N GLY A 36 -8.83 -5.29 15.95
CA GLY A 36 -9.34 -5.35 14.59
C GLY A 36 -9.57 -4.00 13.94
N MET A 37 -9.13 -2.93 14.56
CA MET A 37 -9.28 -1.60 14.00
C MET A 37 -8.25 -1.35 12.92
N VAL A 38 -8.64 -0.55 11.92
CA VAL A 38 -7.72 -0.17 10.86
C VAL A 38 -6.80 0.93 11.35
N GLN A 39 -5.51 0.76 11.08
CA GLN A 39 -4.50 1.76 11.42
C GLN A 39 -3.74 2.15 10.18
N MET A 40 -3.30 3.41 10.16
CA MET A 40 -2.45 3.90 9.09
C MET A 40 -1.13 4.38 9.67
N ILE A 41 -0.04 3.90 9.07
CA ILE A 41 1.31 4.34 9.42
C ILE A 41 1.94 4.86 8.14
N THR A 42 2.48 6.07 8.18
CA THR A 42 2.97 6.68 6.95
C THR A 42 4.15 7.60 7.23
N THR A 43 5.01 7.74 6.22
CA THR A 43 6.09 8.72 6.24
C THR A 43 5.66 10.07 5.71
N ILE A 44 4.47 10.16 5.13
CA ILE A 44 3.98 11.36 4.45
C ILE A 44 3.22 12.22 5.46
N LYS A 45 3.64 13.48 5.60
CA LYS A 45 3.02 14.38 6.56
C LYS A 45 1.79 15.09 6.02
N ASP A 46 1.76 15.34 4.72
CA ASP A 46 0.68 16.09 4.10
C ASP A 46 -0.52 15.18 3.85
N PRO A 47 -1.65 15.43 4.52
CA PRO A 47 -2.83 14.56 4.31
C PRO A 47 -3.33 14.55 2.87
N ALA A 48 -3.16 15.64 2.14
CA ALA A 48 -3.60 15.68 0.75
C ALA A 48 -2.78 14.73 -0.10
N GLU A 49 -1.49 14.61 0.18
CA GLU A 49 -0.62 13.70 -0.54
C GLU A 49 -0.96 12.25 -0.21
N VAL A 50 -1.25 11.98 1.06
CA VAL A 50 -1.71 10.65 1.46
C VAL A 50 -3.00 10.29 0.72
N LEU A 51 -3.93 11.23 0.67
CA LEU A 51 -5.19 11.01 -0.01
C LEU A 51 -4.99 10.73 -1.49
N TRP A 52 -4.05 11.44 -2.12
CA TRP A 52 -3.74 11.21 -3.53
C TRP A 52 -3.29 9.77 -3.76
N HIS A 53 -2.39 9.27 -2.90
CA HIS A 53 -1.93 7.89 -3.02
C HIS A 53 -3.06 6.89 -2.85
N LEU A 54 -3.93 7.14 -1.86
CA LEU A 54 -5.04 6.24 -1.59
C LEU A 54 -6.06 6.24 -2.73
N GLU A 55 -6.37 7.40 -3.27
CA GLU A 55 -7.31 7.50 -4.39
C GLU A 55 -6.73 6.87 -5.65
N SER A 56 -5.44 7.06 -5.88
CA SER A 56 -4.77 6.45 -7.02
C SER A 56 -4.78 4.93 -6.93
N ALA A 57 -4.52 4.41 -5.74
CA ALA A 57 -4.56 2.96 -5.51
C ALA A 57 -5.97 2.42 -5.71
N LYS A 58 -6.96 3.14 -5.17
CA LYS A 58 -8.36 2.75 -5.33
C LYS A 58 -8.73 2.69 -6.81
N PHE A 59 -8.36 3.70 -7.57
CA PHE A 59 -8.63 3.74 -8.99
C PHE A 59 -8.01 2.53 -9.70
N SER A 60 -6.76 2.24 -9.39
CA SER A 60 -6.06 1.12 -10.01
C SER A 60 -6.73 -0.22 -9.70
N ILE A 61 -7.14 -0.40 -8.46
CA ILE A 61 -7.80 -1.64 -8.05
C ILE A 61 -9.14 -1.79 -8.78
N MET A 62 -9.90 -0.70 -8.88
CA MET A 62 -11.21 -0.73 -9.52
C MET A 62 -11.14 -0.98 -11.03
N HIS A 63 -10.08 -0.52 -11.66
CA HIS A 63 -9.93 -0.65 -13.12
C HIS A 63 -8.94 -1.73 -13.52
N GLY A 64 -8.57 -2.58 -12.58
CA GLY A 64 -7.64 -3.67 -12.83
C GLY A 64 -6.21 -3.26 -12.57
N LEU A 65 -5.44 -4.20 -12.06
CA LEU A 65 -4.04 -3.95 -11.77
C LEU A 65 -3.20 -4.28 -13.00
N GLU A 66 -2.12 -3.53 -13.15
CA GLU A 66 -1.19 -3.75 -14.23
C GLU A 66 -0.59 -5.14 -14.18
N GLU A 67 -0.24 -5.56 -12.97
CA GLU A 67 0.50 -6.79 -12.79
C GLU A 67 0.25 -7.30 -11.38
N GLU A 68 0.25 -8.60 -11.23
CA GLU A 68 0.02 -9.21 -9.93
C GLU A 68 1.05 -10.28 -9.66
N GLU A 69 1.67 -10.21 -8.48
CA GLU A 69 2.58 -11.23 -7.99
C GLU A 69 2.01 -11.81 -6.72
N ASN A 70 1.97 -13.12 -6.66
CA ASN A 70 1.42 -13.81 -5.50
C ASN A 70 2.36 -14.93 -5.12
N ASP A 71 2.95 -14.81 -3.93
CA ASP A 71 3.95 -15.77 -3.46
C ASP A 71 3.57 -16.20 -2.04
N GLU A 72 2.75 -17.20 -1.95
CA GLU A 72 2.31 -17.72 -0.66
C GLU A 72 2.78 -19.13 -0.41
#